data_a4f74e798d5c1c8e573ccc7bcabe1613
#
_entry.id   a4f74e798d5c1c8e573ccc7bcabe1613
#
_cell.length_a   1.000
_cell.length_b   1.000
_cell.length_c   1.000
_cell.angle_alpha   90.00
_cell.angle_beta   90.00
_cell.angle_gamma   90.00
#
_symmetry.space_group_name_H-M   'P 1'
#
loop_
_entity.id
_entity.type
_entity.pdbx_description
1 polymer ?
#
loop_
_entity_poly.entity_id
_entity_poly.type
_entity_poly.pdbx_seq_one_letter_code
_entity_poly.pdbx_strand_id
1 'polypeptide(L)'
;FFNQRLKQRRSLSLKPEYEYNHDLIRQLLLDHEVAMPEAWSRPPFWKPASADLERTGNQLAAAYAIAQDTHLVIIHPGSGGSAKNLSIEQYAELVNGLKSDRPLFILITAGPGEDQSASALLQLIRQHQAAVHVSTDGLVAFAHVIAQARLFISGSTGPLHIAGALNCQTLAFYPRKRSSTPLRWQTINEPSRRLAFAPPEQAGESDMQAIDIGEAAIMASQQFLQGKPNG
;
A
#
# COMPACT_ATOMS: atom_id res chain seq x y z
N PHE A 1 -19.76 26.21 -15.66
CA PHE A 1 -18.74 26.17 -14.62
C PHE A 1 -17.39 25.62 -15.11
N PHE A 2 -17.32 24.92 -16.26
CA PHE A 2 -16.09 24.42 -16.86
C PHE A 2 -15.95 25.01 -18.27
N ASN A 3 -14.83 25.69 -18.52
CA ASN A 3 -14.58 26.35 -19.81
C ASN A 3 -14.01 25.38 -20.85
N GLN A 4 -13.41 24.28 -20.39
CA GLN A 4 -12.77 23.27 -21.22
C GLN A 4 -13.13 21.87 -20.75
N ARG A 5 -13.11 20.90 -21.67
CA ARG A 5 -13.47 19.52 -21.40
C ARG A 5 -12.53 18.55 -22.11
N LEU A 6 -11.80 17.76 -21.34
CA LEU A 6 -11.07 16.61 -21.86
C LEU A 6 -11.86 15.32 -21.64
N LYS A 7 -12.23 14.64 -22.73
CA LYS A 7 -12.94 13.36 -22.68
C LYS A 7 -11.95 12.23 -22.38
N GLN A 8 -12.04 11.65 -21.20
CA GLN A 8 -11.24 10.49 -20.78
C GLN A 8 -12.14 9.27 -20.59
N ARG A 9 -11.70 8.11 -21.08
CA ARG A 9 -12.42 6.83 -20.91
C ARG A 9 -11.91 6.07 -19.67
N ARG A 10 -11.92 6.73 -18.50
CA ARG A 10 -11.36 6.18 -17.23
C ARG A 10 -11.99 4.85 -16.84
N SER A 11 -13.30 4.65 -17.11
CA SER A 11 -14.00 3.40 -16.81
C SER A 11 -13.49 2.18 -17.60
N LEU A 12 -12.68 2.38 -18.64
CA LEU A 12 -12.07 1.29 -19.40
C LEU A 12 -10.76 0.80 -18.75
N SER A 13 -10.20 1.53 -17.80
CA SER A 13 -8.95 1.19 -17.09
C SER A 13 -7.79 0.82 -18.02
N LEU A 14 -7.61 1.60 -19.10
CA LEU A 14 -6.59 1.35 -20.12
C LEU A 14 -5.18 1.75 -19.67
N LYS A 15 -5.08 2.55 -18.60
CA LYS A 15 -3.84 3.04 -18.02
C LYS A 15 -4.02 3.38 -16.55
N PRO A 16 -2.93 3.59 -15.78
CA PRO A 16 -2.99 4.02 -14.39
C PRO A 16 -3.75 5.33 -14.19
N GLU A 17 -4.40 5.48 -13.03
CA GLU A 17 -5.17 6.70 -12.71
C GLU A 17 -4.30 7.96 -12.71
N TYR A 18 -3.05 7.88 -12.28
CA TYR A 18 -2.13 9.01 -12.30
C TYR A 18 -1.80 9.49 -13.73
N GLU A 19 -1.78 8.59 -14.73
CA GLU A 19 -1.57 8.99 -16.12
C GLU A 19 -2.78 9.75 -16.70
N TYR A 20 -4.01 9.39 -16.29
CA TYR A 20 -5.19 10.19 -16.61
C TYR A 20 -5.12 11.59 -16.01
N ASN A 21 -4.55 11.73 -14.81
CA ASN A 21 -4.33 13.04 -14.19
C ASN A 21 -3.22 13.82 -14.92
N HIS A 22 -2.15 13.15 -15.36
CA HIS A 22 -1.12 13.77 -16.19
C HIS A 22 -1.70 14.30 -17.51
N ASP A 23 -2.64 13.61 -18.16
CA ASP A 23 -3.29 14.11 -19.37
C ASP A 23 -4.04 15.43 -19.11
N LEU A 24 -4.72 15.56 -17.95
CA LEU A 24 -5.39 16.81 -17.59
C LEU A 24 -4.40 17.95 -17.41
N ILE A 25 -3.30 17.71 -16.70
CA ILE A 25 -2.26 18.72 -16.52
C ILE A 25 -1.60 19.07 -17.86
N ARG A 26 -1.30 18.07 -18.68
CA ARG A 26 -0.75 18.29 -20.03
C ARG A 26 -1.65 19.18 -20.87
N GLN A 27 -2.96 18.91 -20.89
CA GLN A 27 -3.91 19.72 -21.62
C GLN A 27 -3.95 21.16 -21.08
N LEU A 28 -3.96 21.34 -19.76
CA LEU A 28 -3.95 22.65 -19.13
C LEU A 28 -2.69 23.44 -19.53
N LEU A 29 -1.51 22.84 -19.51
CA LEU A 29 -0.25 23.49 -19.91
C LEU A 29 -0.28 23.90 -21.38
N LEU A 30 -0.76 23.00 -22.27
CA LEU A 30 -0.91 23.31 -23.71
C LEU A 30 -1.87 24.47 -23.96
N ASP A 31 -3.02 24.49 -23.28
CA ASP A 31 -4.05 25.52 -23.44
C ASP A 31 -3.56 26.91 -22.97
N HIS A 32 -2.55 26.94 -22.11
CA HIS A 32 -1.93 28.17 -21.59
C HIS A 32 -0.53 28.44 -22.15
N GLU A 33 -0.11 27.75 -23.21
CA GLU A 33 1.19 27.89 -23.87
C GLU A 33 2.37 27.76 -22.90
N VAL A 34 2.20 26.96 -21.83
CA VAL A 34 3.25 26.68 -20.85
C VAL A 34 4.10 25.50 -21.34
N ALA A 35 5.41 25.66 -21.27
CA ALA A 35 6.34 24.60 -21.68
C ALA A 35 6.11 23.31 -20.88
N MET A 36 6.09 22.17 -21.59
CA MET A 36 6.00 20.86 -20.96
C MET A 36 7.31 20.54 -20.22
N PRO A 37 7.25 19.89 -19.04
CA PRO A 37 8.45 19.40 -18.40
C PRO A 37 9.13 18.33 -19.27
N GLU A 38 10.46 18.34 -19.33
CA GLU A 38 11.23 17.34 -20.09
C GLU A 38 10.98 15.92 -19.60
N ALA A 39 10.79 15.75 -18.30
CA ALA A 39 10.45 14.48 -17.68
C ALA A 39 9.55 14.68 -16.46
N TRP A 40 8.70 13.70 -16.22
CA TRP A 40 7.93 13.63 -14.98
C TRP A 40 8.83 13.18 -13.82
N SER A 41 8.56 13.72 -12.63
CA SER A 41 9.25 13.32 -11.41
C SER A 41 9.19 11.80 -11.23
N ARG A 42 10.24 11.23 -10.61
CA ARG A 42 10.31 9.82 -10.21
C ARG A 42 10.09 9.68 -8.71
N PRO A 43 9.60 8.51 -8.23
CA PRO A 43 9.46 8.29 -6.80
C PRO A 43 10.83 8.38 -6.07
N PRO A 44 10.86 8.74 -4.80
CA PRO A 44 9.68 9.11 -4.00
C PRO A 44 9.13 10.50 -4.36
N PHE A 45 7.80 10.60 -4.39
CA PHE A 45 7.10 11.88 -4.64
C PHE A 45 6.91 12.70 -3.36
N TRP A 46 7.01 12.05 -2.22
CA TRP A 46 7.01 12.67 -0.90
C TRP A 46 8.23 12.20 -0.11
N LYS A 47 9.01 13.15 0.38
CA LYS A 47 10.20 12.91 1.20
C LYS A 47 10.00 13.63 2.54
N PRO A 48 9.54 12.94 3.59
CA PRO A 48 9.51 13.50 4.94
C PRO A 48 10.90 13.89 5.41
N ALA A 49 10.99 14.88 6.30
CA ALA A 49 12.26 15.26 6.89
C ALA A 49 12.88 14.11 7.70
N SER A 50 14.19 13.92 7.60
CA SER A 50 14.88 12.81 8.31
C SER A 50 14.65 12.85 9.82
N ALA A 51 14.61 14.05 10.43
CA ALA A 51 14.32 14.20 11.85
C ALA A 51 12.92 13.72 12.25
N ASP A 52 11.90 13.88 11.36
CA ASP A 52 10.56 13.39 11.61
C ASP A 52 10.50 11.87 11.51
N LEU A 53 11.23 11.29 10.55
CA LEU A 53 11.33 9.84 10.41
C LEU A 53 12.04 9.20 11.60
N GLU A 54 13.16 9.76 12.04
CA GLU A 54 13.91 9.28 13.19
C GLU A 54 13.07 9.36 14.47
N ARG A 55 12.41 10.49 14.72
CA ARG A 55 11.52 10.66 15.85
C ARG A 55 10.39 9.61 15.85
N THR A 56 9.72 9.43 14.69
CA THR A 56 8.63 8.46 14.56
C THR A 56 9.13 7.03 14.77
N GLY A 57 10.29 6.67 14.19
CA GLY A 57 10.89 5.35 14.37
C GLY A 57 11.19 5.06 15.84
N ASN A 58 11.80 6.02 16.55
CA ASN A 58 12.10 5.90 18.00
C ASN A 58 10.82 5.77 18.84
N GLN A 59 9.77 6.54 18.51
CA GLN A 59 8.48 6.45 19.19
C GLN A 59 7.83 5.08 19.00
N LEU A 60 7.81 4.54 17.79
CA LEU A 60 7.26 3.20 17.50
C LEU A 60 8.08 2.11 18.20
N ALA A 61 9.40 2.19 18.14
CA ALA A 61 10.28 1.22 18.79
C ALA A 61 10.04 1.19 20.31
N ALA A 62 9.91 2.38 20.94
CA ALA A 62 9.63 2.48 22.38
C ALA A 62 8.22 2.02 22.74
N ALA A 63 7.20 2.42 21.96
CA ALA A 63 5.80 2.11 22.26
C ALA A 63 5.47 0.61 22.13
N TYR A 64 6.13 -0.07 21.20
CA TYR A 64 5.83 -1.47 20.88
C TYR A 64 6.98 -2.44 21.19
N ALA A 65 8.04 -1.97 21.84
CA ALA A 65 9.24 -2.76 22.15
C ALA A 65 9.84 -3.46 20.92
N ILE A 66 9.88 -2.74 19.78
CA ILE A 66 10.43 -3.27 18.53
C ILE A 66 11.95 -3.26 18.62
N ALA A 67 12.58 -4.44 18.49
CA ALA A 67 14.03 -4.55 18.51
C ALA A 67 14.67 -3.94 17.24
N GLN A 68 15.89 -3.41 17.37
CA GLN A 68 16.57 -2.65 16.31
C GLN A 68 16.77 -3.44 15.01
N ASP A 69 16.98 -4.76 15.09
CA ASP A 69 17.19 -5.62 13.92
C ASP A 69 15.91 -6.31 13.42
N THR A 70 14.77 -5.65 13.58
CA THR A 70 13.46 -6.18 13.23
C THR A 70 12.92 -5.48 11.97
N HIS A 71 12.43 -6.25 11.01
CA HIS A 71 11.68 -5.71 9.90
C HIS A 71 10.26 -5.34 10.34
N LEU A 72 9.88 -4.08 10.17
CA LEU A 72 8.52 -3.61 10.44
C LEU A 72 7.65 -3.86 9.22
N VAL A 73 6.66 -4.73 9.33
CA VAL A 73 5.60 -4.93 8.34
C VAL A 73 4.36 -4.20 8.82
N ILE A 74 3.89 -3.24 8.04
CA ILE A 74 2.65 -2.51 8.34
C ILE A 74 1.53 -3.08 7.50
N ILE A 75 0.41 -3.42 8.15
CA ILE A 75 -0.78 -3.91 7.51
C ILE A 75 -1.97 -2.99 7.81
N HIS A 76 -2.68 -2.57 6.77
CA HIS A 76 -3.88 -1.75 6.89
C HIS A 76 -5.08 -2.51 6.31
N PRO A 77 -5.81 -3.28 7.14
CA PRO A 77 -6.93 -4.10 6.69
C PRO A 77 -8.20 -3.29 6.42
N GLY A 78 -8.26 -2.04 6.91
CA GLY A 78 -9.38 -1.13 6.75
C GLY A 78 -9.57 -0.67 5.31
N SER A 79 -10.80 -0.29 4.96
CA SER A 79 -11.13 0.28 3.64
C SER A 79 -12.11 1.45 3.73
N GLY A 80 -12.52 1.83 4.93
CA GLY A 80 -13.59 2.83 5.13
C GLY A 80 -14.90 2.48 4.38
N GLY A 81 -15.12 1.20 4.05
CA GLY A 81 -16.25 0.73 3.25
C GLY A 81 -16.17 1.05 1.75
N SER A 82 -15.11 1.69 1.28
CA SER A 82 -15.01 2.21 -0.09
C SER A 82 -14.48 1.21 -1.12
N ALA A 83 -13.81 0.14 -0.70
CA ALA A 83 -13.21 -0.85 -1.58
C ALA A 83 -13.48 -2.29 -1.11
N LYS A 84 -13.53 -3.23 -2.08
CA LYS A 84 -13.44 -4.65 -1.77
C LYS A 84 -12.03 -4.97 -1.27
N ASN A 85 -11.95 -5.73 -0.19
CA ASN A 85 -10.71 -6.05 0.49
C ASN A 85 -10.64 -7.55 0.82
N LEU A 86 -9.48 -8.04 1.24
CA LEU A 86 -9.35 -9.36 1.83
C LEU A 86 -10.17 -9.46 3.11
N SER A 87 -10.55 -10.67 3.49
CA SER A 87 -11.10 -10.93 4.81
C SER A 87 -9.99 -10.86 5.88
N ILE A 88 -10.40 -10.76 7.14
CA ILE A 88 -9.46 -10.75 8.27
C ILE A 88 -8.68 -12.06 8.35
N GLU A 89 -9.33 -13.20 8.04
CA GLU A 89 -8.70 -14.52 7.98
C GLU A 89 -7.65 -14.60 6.87
N GLN A 90 -7.93 -14.06 5.69
CA GLN A 90 -6.96 -13.99 4.59
C GLN A 90 -5.75 -13.11 4.95
N TYR A 91 -5.98 -11.98 5.62
CA TYR A 91 -4.87 -11.16 6.13
C TYR A 91 -4.05 -11.91 7.18
N ALA A 92 -4.69 -12.67 8.07
CA ALA A 92 -4.00 -13.48 9.07
C ALA A 92 -3.19 -14.61 8.43
N GLU A 93 -3.75 -15.31 7.44
CA GLU A 93 -3.05 -16.34 6.66
C GLU A 93 -1.81 -15.76 5.97
N LEU A 94 -1.97 -14.61 5.28
CA LEU A 94 -0.86 -13.90 4.63
C LEU A 94 0.26 -13.61 5.62
N VAL A 95 -0.05 -12.95 6.73
CA VAL A 95 0.94 -12.54 7.73
C VAL A 95 1.64 -13.73 8.36
N ASN A 96 0.89 -14.76 8.75
CA ASN A 96 1.45 -15.99 9.32
C ASN A 96 2.32 -16.77 8.30
N GLY A 97 2.08 -16.58 7.01
CA GLY A 97 2.85 -17.19 5.92
C GLY A 97 4.13 -16.44 5.55
N LEU A 98 4.31 -15.19 5.99
CA LEU A 98 5.51 -14.41 5.66
C LEU A 98 6.78 -15.05 6.24
N LYS A 99 7.84 -15.04 5.45
CA LYS A 99 9.19 -15.48 5.85
C LYS A 99 10.18 -14.34 5.64
N SER A 100 11.14 -14.20 6.55
CA SER A 100 12.13 -13.14 6.53
C SER A 100 13.48 -13.65 7.03
N ASP A 101 14.55 -12.99 6.61
CA ASP A 101 15.92 -13.19 7.13
C ASP A 101 16.14 -12.51 8.50
N ARG A 102 15.20 -11.68 8.95
CA ARG A 102 15.19 -11.00 10.25
C ARG A 102 13.86 -11.21 10.96
N PRO A 103 13.81 -11.01 12.28
CA PRO A 103 12.53 -10.99 12.99
C PRO A 103 11.54 -10.02 12.34
N LEU A 104 10.27 -10.40 12.30
CA LEU A 104 9.18 -9.54 11.85
C LEU A 104 8.41 -8.99 13.04
N PHE A 105 8.08 -7.71 12.98
CA PHE A 105 7.06 -7.09 13.82
C PHE A 105 5.91 -6.61 12.92
N ILE A 106 4.69 -7.02 13.24
CA ILE A 106 3.50 -6.68 12.47
C ILE A 106 2.76 -5.54 13.15
N LEU A 107 2.72 -4.39 12.52
CA LEU A 107 1.95 -3.25 12.99
C LEU A 107 0.64 -3.16 12.20
N ILE A 108 -0.46 -3.47 12.87
CA ILE A 108 -1.79 -3.40 12.27
C ILE A 108 -2.29 -1.98 12.46
N THR A 109 -2.53 -1.25 11.37
CA THR A 109 -3.02 0.13 11.46
C THR A 109 -4.52 0.20 11.26
N ALA A 110 -5.17 1.06 12.02
CA ALA A 110 -6.60 1.32 11.95
C ALA A 110 -6.88 2.81 11.83
N GLY A 111 -7.83 3.16 10.98
CA GLY A 111 -8.46 4.46 10.96
C GLY A 111 -9.62 4.54 11.97
N PRO A 112 -10.28 5.72 12.08
CA PRO A 112 -11.44 5.86 12.95
C PRO A 112 -12.53 4.83 12.64
N GLY A 113 -12.95 4.08 13.65
CA GLY A 113 -14.01 3.06 13.53
C GLY A 113 -13.56 1.70 12.97
N GLU A 114 -12.26 1.49 12.75
CA GLU A 114 -11.71 0.22 12.24
C GLU A 114 -11.04 -0.64 13.33
N ASP A 115 -11.09 -0.19 14.58
CA ASP A 115 -10.43 -0.83 15.74
C ASP A 115 -10.84 -2.30 15.93
N GLN A 116 -12.12 -2.62 15.69
CA GLN A 116 -12.62 -3.97 15.85
C GLN A 116 -11.98 -4.93 14.85
N SER A 117 -11.87 -4.54 13.59
CA SER A 117 -11.23 -5.34 12.54
C SER A 117 -9.74 -5.53 12.81
N ALA A 118 -9.05 -4.47 13.24
CA ALA A 118 -7.64 -4.54 13.60
C ALA A 118 -7.40 -5.47 14.80
N SER A 119 -8.26 -5.38 15.82
CA SER A 119 -8.20 -6.25 17.00
C SER A 119 -8.50 -7.71 16.66
N ALA A 120 -9.46 -7.96 15.77
CA ALA A 120 -9.76 -9.30 15.29
C ALA A 120 -8.56 -9.92 14.53
N LEU A 121 -7.90 -9.14 13.67
CA LEU A 121 -6.69 -9.59 12.99
C LEU A 121 -5.56 -9.90 13.98
N LEU A 122 -5.34 -9.05 14.98
CA LEU A 122 -4.33 -9.27 16.01
C LEU A 122 -4.50 -10.63 16.71
N GLN A 123 -5.75 -11.03 16.99
CA GLN A 123 -6.05 -12.30 17.63
C GLN A 123 -5.71 -13.54 16.77
N LEU A 124 -5.57 -13.38 15.46
CA LEU A 124 -5.28 -14.47 14.51
C LEU A 124 -3.79 -14.56 14.14
N ILE A 125 -2.98 -13.57 14.48
CA ILE A 125 -1.52 -13.62 14.24
C ILE A 125 -0.87 -14.54 15.27
N ARG A 126 -0.09 -15.53 14.81
CA ARG A 126 0.53 -16.57 15.65
C ARG A 126 2.04 -16.67 15.48
N GLN A 127 2.57 -16.25 14.34
CA GLN A 127 3.96 -16.51 13.96
C GLN A 127 4.89 -15.32 14.24
N HIS A 128 4.34 -14.14 14.53
CA HIS A 128 5.10 -12.91 14.67
C HIS A 128 4.59 -12.09 15.85
N GLN A 129 5.45 -11.24 16.40
CA GLN A 129 5.02 -10.20 17.32
C GLN A 129 4.16 -9.18 16.57
N ALA A 130 3.07 -8.74 17.19
CA ALA A 130 2.13 -7.84 16.55
C ALA A 130 1.51 -6.86 17.55
N ALA A 131 1.12 -5.69 17.06
CA ALA A 131 0.35 -4.72 17.82
C ALA A 131 -0.60 -3.94 16.90
N VAL A 132 -1.63 -3.34 17.48
CA VAL A 132 -2.53 -2.41 16.81
C VAL A 132 -2.05 -0.97 17.05
N HIS A 133 -1.99 -0.19 15.97
CA HIS A 133 -1.70 1.25 16.00
C HIS A 133 -2.90 2.03 15.44
N VAL A 134 -3.59 2.73 16.30
CA VAL A 134 -4.68 3.62 15.91
C VAL A 134 -4.11 5.00 15.60
N SER A 135 -4.21 5.42 14.35
CA SER A 135 -3.70 6.73 13.93
C SER A 135 -4.72 7.84 14.25
N THR A 136 -4.39 8.70 15.22
CA THR A 136 -5.21 9.84 15.66
C THR A 136 -4.61 11.19 15.29
N ASP A 137 -3.33 11.25 14.92
CA ASP A 137 -2.56 12.49 14.77
C ASP A 137 -2.57 13.07 13.35
N GLY A 138 -3.52 12.59 12.55
CA GLY A 138 -3.72 13.08 11.19
C GLY A 138 -2.84 12.42 10.14
N LEU A 139 -3.10 12.77 8.88
CA LEU A 139 -2.54 12.07 7.72
C LEU A 139 -1.02 12.18 7.59
N VAL A 140 -0.44 13.33 7.97
CA VAL A 140 1.02 13.54 7.90
C VAL A 140 1.76 12.66 8.90
N ALA A 141 1.28 12.61 10.14
CA ALA A 141 1.84 11.72 11.16
C ALA A 141 1.71 10.25 10.74
N PHE A 142 0.56 9.86 10.19
CA PHE A 142 0.35 8.51 9.68
C PHE A 142 1.29 8.18 8.51
N ALA A 143 1.58 9.13 7.62
CA ALA A 143 2.55 8.93 6.56
C ALA A 143 3.97 8.71 7.11
N HIS A 144 4.36 9.37 8.20
CA HIS A 144 5.64 9.11 8.87
C HIS A 144 5.70 7.69 9.46
N VAL A 145 4.58 7.18 9.98
CA VAL A 145 4.46 5.77 10.41
C VAL A 145 4.62 4.83 9.21
N ILE A 146 3.89 5.07 8.11
CA ILE A 146 3.98 4.27 6.88
C ILE A 146 5.42 4.24 6.34
N ALA A 147 6.14 5.36 6.41
CA ALA A 147 7.52 5.47 5.95
C ALA A 147 8.52 4.57 6.72
N GLN A 148 8.16 4.09 7.92
CA GLN A 148 8.97 3.13 8.69
C GLN A 148 8.84 1.69 8.17
N ALA A 149 7.85 1.41 7.30
CA ALA A 149 7.58 0.06 6.86
C ALA A 149 8.69 -0.50 5.95
N ARG A 150 9.20 -1.68 6.28
CA ARG A 150 9.90 -2.52 5.33
C ARG A 150 8.96 -3.00 4.24
N LEU A 151 7.72 -3.34 4.59
CA LEU A 151 6.65 -3.74 3.68
C LEU A 151 5.33 -3.16 4.17
N PHE A 152 4.59 -2.50 3.29
CA PHE A 152 3.23 -2.02 3.54
C PHE A 152 2.21 -2.89 2.79
N ILE A 153 1.22 -3.42 3.50
CA ILE A 153 0.21 -4.36 2.98
C ILE A 153 -1.18 -3.76 3.15
N SER A 154 -1.95 -3.69 2.07
CA SER A 154 -3.33 -3.18 2.13
C SER A 154 -4.12 -3.55 0.87
N GLY A 155 -5.45 -3.41 0.93
CA GLY A 155 -6.27 -3.26 -0.26
C GLY A 155 -6.07 -1.90 -0.94
N SER A 156 -6.84 -1.63 -1.99
CA SER A 156 -6.80 -0.35 -2.74
C SER A 156 -7.40 0.80 -1.92
N THR A 157 -6.59 1.40 -1.06
CA THR A 157 -6.99 2.41 -0.07
C THR A 157 -6.10 3.66 -0.13
N GLY A 158 -6.52 4.76 0.50
CA GLY A 158 -5.72 5.98 0.63
C GLY A 158 -4.32 5.73 1.20
N PRO A 159 -4.17 5.01 2.33
CA PRO A 159 -2.88 4.63 2.90
C PRO A 159 -1.94 3.91 1.94
N LEU A 160 -2.47 3.03 1.07
CA LEU A 160 -1.67 2.36 0.04
C LEU A 160 -1.04 3.36 -0.94
N HIS A 161 -1.80 4.38 -1.35
CA HIS A 161 -1.27 5.40 -2.26
C HIS A 161 -0.26 6.32 -1.58
N ILE A 162 -0.39 6.57 -0.26
CA ILE A 162 0.64 7.25 0.53
C ILE A 162 1.93 6.43 0.55
N ALA A 163 1.84 5.12 0.83
CA ALA A 163 2.99 4.22 0.78
C ALA A 163 3.67 4.25 -0.60
N GLY A 164 2.87 4.28 -1.68
CA GLY A 164 3.38 4.45 -3.04
C GLY A 164 4.11 5.78 -3.26
N ALA A 165 3.58 6.88 -2.77
CA ALA A 165 4.20 8.22 -2.89
C ALA A 165 5.52 8.32 -2.11
N LEU A 166 5.63 7.62 -0.98
CA LEU A 166 6.83 7.49 -0.17
C LEU A 166 7.87 6.51 -0.76
N ASN A 167 7.53 5.83 -1.86
CA ASN A 167 8.33 4.76 -2.47
C ASN A 167 8.56 3.55 -1.52
N CYS A 168 7.64 3.26 -0.61
CA CYS A 168 7.68 2.06 0.22
C CYS A 168 7.55 0.80 -0.65
N GLN A 169 8.02 -0.33 -0.15
CA GLN A 169 7.66 -1.63 -0.71
C GLN A 169 6.18 -1.91 -0.38
N THR A 170 5.39 -2.28 -1.38
CA THR A 170 3.94 -2.46 -1.23
C THR A 170 3.48 -3.82 -1.73
N LEU A 171 2.59 -4.46 -0.97
CA LEU A 171 1.80 -5.61 -1.39
C LEU A 171 0.33 -5.20 -1.36
N ALA A 172 -0.32 -5.22 -2.51
CA ALA A 172 -1.65 -4.66 -2.68
C ALA A 172 -2.63 -5.67 -3.28
N PHE A 173 -3.88 -5.59 -2.84
CA PHE A 173 -4.97 -6.46 -3.28
C PHE A 173 -6.07 -5.65 -3.95
N TYR A 174 -6.46 -6.07 -5.15
CA TYR A 174 -7.43 -5.37 -5.98
C TYR A 174 -8.49 -6.32 -6.53
N PRO A 175 -9.74 -5.88 -6.71
CA PRO A 175 -10.67 -6.62 -7.56
C PRO A 175 -10.25 -6.50 -9.03
N ARG A 176 -10.78 -7.39 -9.90
CA ARG A 176 -10.63 -7.27 -11.36
C ARG A 176 -11.75 -6.49 -12.04
N LYS A 177 -12.66 -5.92 -11.24
CA LYS A 177 -13.74 -5.12 -11.79
C LYS A 177 -13.18 -4.03 -12.69
N ARG A 178 -13.75 -3.86 -13.88
CA ARG A 178 -13.25 -2.95 -14.94
C ARG A 178 -12.89 -1.54 -14.45
N SER A 179 -13.61 -0.99 -13.47
CA SER A 179 -13.35 0.35 -12.93
C SER A 179 -12.32 0.39 -11.79
N SER A 180 -11.84 -0.78 -11.32
CA SER A 180 -10.99 -0.90 -10.13
C SER A 180 -9.89 -1.96 -10.29
N THR A 181 -9.33 -2.08 -11.49
CA THR A 181 -8.28 -3.05 -11.80
C THR A 181 -6.94 -2.70 -11.13
N PRO A 182 -6.05 -3.69 -10.95
CA PRO A 182 -4.68 -3.45 -10.49
C PRO A 182 -3.94 -2.43 -11.36
N LEU A 183 -4.13 -2.46 -12.67
CA LEU A 183 -3.51 -1.49 -13.60
C LEU A 183 -3.96 -0.06 -13.28
N ARG A 184 -5.26 0.15 -13.11
CA ARG A 184 -5.80 1.49 -12.89
C ARG A 184 -5.34 2.09 -11.56
N TRP A 185 -5.44 1.31 -10.49
CA TRP A 185 -5.21 1.77 -9.13
C TRP A 185 -3.86 1.35 -8.55
N GLN A 186 -2.94 0.91 -9.43
CA GLN A 186 -1.58 0.64 -8.98
C GLN A 186 -0.95 1.85 -8.29
N THR A 187 -0.09 1.57 -7.34
CA THR A 187 0.71 2.57 -6.66
C THR A 187 1.75 3.20 -7.58
N ILE A 188 2.22 4.38 -7.23
CA ILE A 188 3.18 5.18 -8.02
C ILE A 188 4.65 4.96 -7.64
N ASN A 189 4.94 4.06 -6.71
CA ASN A 189 6.31 3.64 -6.37
C ASN A 189 6.98 2.92 -7.55
N GLU A 190 8.27 2.72 -7.45
CA GLU A 190 9.03 1.97 -8.46
C GLU A 190 8.43 0.58 -8.70
N PRO A 191 8.40 0.10 -9.96
CA PRO A 191 7.83 -1.21 -10.31
C PRO A 191 8.43 -2.37 -9.50
N SER A 192 9.74 -2.32 -9.21
CA SER A 192 10.43 -3.33 -8.39
C SER A 192 10.05 -3.31 -6.90
N ARG A 193 9.33 -2.28 -6.46
CA ARG A 193 8.91 -2.08 -5.07
C ARG A 193 7.43 -2.33 -4.85
N ARG A 194 6.74 -2.95 -5.80
CA ARG A 194 5.30 -3.25 -5.68
C ARG A 194 4.97 -4.65 -6.15
N LEU A 195 4.08 -5.30 -5.41
CA LEU A 195 3.36 -6.50 -5.79
C LEU A 195 1.86 -6.23 -5.75
N ALA A 196 1.13 -6.80 -6.70
CA ALA A 196 -0.32 -6.63 -6.81
C ALA A 196 -0.97 -7.98 -7.11
N PHE A 197 -1.99 -8.33 -6.32
CA PHE A 197 -2.78 -9.53 -6.51
C PHE A 197 -4.25 -9.20 -6.75
N ALA A 198 -4.89 -10.00 -7.56
CA ALA A 198 -6.31 -9.91 -7.87
C ALA A 198 -6.89 -11.32 -8.05
N PRO A 199 -8.22 -11.49 -7.98
CA PRO A 199 -8.85 -12.77 -8.29
C PRO A 199 -8.40 -13.32 -9.64
N PRO A 200 -8.19 -14.64 -9.81
CA PRO A 200 -7.83 -15.24 -11.09
C PRO A 200 -8.97 -15.09 -12.11
N GLU A 201 -8.66 -15.24 -13.41
CA GLU A 201 -9.63 -15.01 -14.49
C GLU A 201 -10.89 -15.88 -14.42
N GLN A 202 -10.75 -17.07 -13.85
CA GLN A 202 -11.83 -18.04 -13.71
C GLN A 202 -12.79 -17.72 -12.55
N ALA A 203 -12.38 -16.84 -11.63
CA ALA A 203 -13.20 -16.41 -10.50
C ALA A 203 -14.01 -15.15 -10.83
N GLY A 204 -14.99 -14.85 -9.99
CA GLY A 204 -15.74 -13.59 -10.07
C GLY A 204 -14.82 -12.36 -9.92
N GLU A 205 -15.08 -11.30 -10.68
CA GLU A 205 -14.22 -10.09 -10.70
C GLU A 205 -14.00 -9.42 -9.34
N SER A 206 -14.86 -9.67 -8.38
CA SER A 206 -14.81 -9.14 -7.01
C SER A 206 -14.68 -10.22 -5.94
N ASP A 207 -14.39 -11.45 -6.36
CA ASP A 207 -14.20 -12.58 -5.45
C ASP A 207 -12.80 -12.56 -4.84
N MET A 208 -12.62 -11.72 -3.85
CA MET A 208 -11.34 -11.58 -3.15
C MET A 208 -10.90 -12.87 -2.43
N GLN A 209 -11.83 -13.80 -2.16
CA GLN A 209 -11.50 -15.08 -1.53
C GLN A 209 -10.77 -16.03 -2.47
N ALA A 210 -10.90 -15.83 -3.78
CA ALA A 210 -10.22 -16.64 -4.78
C ALA A 210 -8.73 -16.24 -4.99
N ILE A 211 -8.22 -15.22 -4.30
CA ILE A 211 -6.82 -14.82 -4.38
C ILE A 211 -5.97 -15.85 -3.62
N ASP A 212 -4.91 -16.33 -4.27
CA ASP A 212 -3.93 -17.23 -3.63
C ASP A 212 -3.07 -16.45 -2.64
N ILE A 213 -3.43 -16.58 -1.36
CA ILE A 213 -2.76 -15.91 -0.25
C ILE A 213 -1.39 -16.53 0.03
N GLY A 214 -1.26 -17.84 -0.17
CA GLY A 214 0.02 -18.54 -0.02
C GLY A 214 1.05 -18.05 -1.03
N GLU A 215 0.66 -17.92 -2.31
CA GLU A 215 1.52 -17.35 -3.35
C GLU A 215 1.90 -15.90 -3.01
N ALA A 216 0.96 -15.06 -2.56
CA ALA A 216 1.23 -13.69 -2.18
C ALA A 216 2.25 -13.60 -1.03
N ALA A 217 2.16 -14.46 -0.02
CA ALA A 217 3.09 -14.53 1.08
C ALA A 217 4.50 -14.95 0.62
N ILE A 218 4.59 -15.95 -0.25
CA ILE A 218 5.86 -16.43 -0.82
C ILE A 218 6.54 -15.32 -1.62
N MET A 219 5.82 -14.70 -2.56
CA MET A 219 6.38 -13.64 -3.41
C MET A 219 6.82 -12.42 -2.61
N ALA A 220 6.01 -11.98 -1.64
CA ALA A 220 6.36 -10.85 -0.77
C ALA A 220 7.60 -11.16 0.08
N SER A 221 7.71 -12.38 0.60
CA SER A 221 8.87 -12.82 1.38
C SER A 221 10.15 -12.79 0.55
N GLN A 222 10.12 -13.39 -0.64
CA GLN A 222 11.28 -13.48 -1.53
C GLN A 222 11.72 -12.11 -2.05
N GLN A 223 10.76 -11.26 -2.42
CA GLN A 223 11.08 -9.98 -3.05
C GLN A 223 11.47 -8.90 -2.04
N PHE A 224 10.88 -8.91 -0.82
CA PHE A 224 10.97 -7.77 0.09
C PHE A 224 11.57 -8.08 1.46
N LEU A 225 11.47 -9.31 1.95
CA LEU A 225 11.80 -9.65 3.33
C LEU A 225 13.02 -10.56 3.46
N GLN A 226 13.48 -11.15 2.37
CA GLN A 226 14.69 -11.97 2.32
C GLN A 226 15.77 -11.21 1.54
N GLY A 227 17.01 -11.24 2.04
CA GLY A 227 18.16 -10.76 1.27
C GLY A 227 18.25 -11.53 -0.05
N LYS A 228 18.70 -10.86 -1.13
CA LYS A 228 19.02 -11.62 -2.35
C LYS A 228 20.05 -12.68 -1.97
N PRO A 229 19.86 -13.95 -2.37
CA PRO A 229 20.93 -14.93 -2.20
C PRO A 229 22.18 -14.33 -2.86
N ASN A 230 23.27 -14.29 -2.11
CA ASN A 230 24.57 -13.87 -2.65
C ASN A 230 24.87 -14.80 -3.83
N GLY A 231 24.74 -14.25 -5.05
CA GLY A 231 25.17 -14.91 -6.27
C GLY A 231 26.70 -14.81 -6.42
#